data_93c9363f79739a1a23ff00b934a93a5e
#
_entry.id   93c9363f79739a1a23ff00b934a93a5e
#
_cell.length_a   1.000
_cell.length_b   1.000
_cell.length_c   1.000
_cell.angle_alpha   90.00
_cell.angle_beta   90.00
_cell.angle_gamma   90.00
#
_symmetry.space_group_name_H-M   'P 1'
#
loop_
_entity.id
_entity.type
_entity.pdbx_description
1 polymer ?
#
loop_
_entity_poly.entity_id
_entity_poly.type
_entity_poly.pdbx_seq_one_letter_code
_entity_poly.pdbx_strand_id
1 'polypeptide(L)'
;MESLNGKHAIVTGATRGIGRAIAERLLREGAAVAICARDAAGVARAVDEMKQYGTVFGAAADISQVESVRAFFHAVDREFGGLDILVNNAGQAAYRKVAEMTPEEWHRNIDLNLSGAFYCAHEALERFLPRGGGFIVNISSLAGRNAFTGGAGYNASKFGLNGFTEALMLDHRNDNVRVSSIMPGSVDTEFSGTPGKSRSDDTSWMIAPEDVAEAVSMVLRMPERTMVSRVEIRPSRPKK
;
A
#
# COMPACT_ATOMS: atom_id res chain seq x y z
N MET A 1 -20.80 7.48 7.49
CA MET A 1 -19.55 6.75 7.23
C MET A 1 -19.34 5.74 8.35
N GLU A 2 -18.84 4.55 8.01
CA GLU A 2 -18.60 3.50 9.00
C GLU A 2 -17.42 3.84 9.91
N SER A 3 -17.41 3.30 11.12
CA SER A 3 -16.30 3.45 12.06
C SER A 3 -15.22 2.42 11.78
N LEU A 4 -13.95 2.81 11.95
CA LEU A 4 -12.82 1.87 11.94
C LEU A 4 -12.44 1.42 13.36
N ASN A 5 -13.15 1.87 14.37
CA ASN A 5 -12.89 1.49 15.75
C ASN A 5 -13.01 -0.04 15.95
N GLY A 6 -12.00 -0.64 16.55
CA GLY A 6 -11.91 -2.08 16.77
C GLY A 6 -11.60 -2.92 15.52
N LYS A 7 -11.32 -2.29 14.37
CA LYS A 7 -10.83 -3.00 13.17
C LYS A 7 -9.34 -3.27 13.25
N HIS A 8 -8.90 -4.40 12.71
CA HIS A 8 -7.50 -4.78 12.60
C HIS A 8 -7.01 -4.58 11.17
N ALA A 9 -5.97 -3.78 11.01
CA ALA A 9 -5.42 -3.41 9.71
C ALA A 9 -3.94 -3.80 9.57
N ILE A 10 -3.54 -4.23 8.38
CA ILE A 10 -2.14 -4.32 7.97
C ILE A 10 -1.86 -3.20 6.97
N VAL A 11 -0.73 -2.48 7.15
CA VAL A 11 -0.20 -1.52 6.17
C VAL A 11 1.24 -1.90 5.84
N THR A 12 1.50 -2.33 4.60
CA THR A 12 2.85 -2.69 4.18
C THR A 12 3.67 -1.47 3.79
N GLY A 13 4.99 -1.47 4.09
CA GLY A 13 5.88 -0.35 3.78
C GLY A 13 5.55 0.93 4.56
N ALA A 14 5.17 0.80 5.83
CA ALA A 14 4.60 1.90 6.63
C ALA A 14 5.59 2.60 7.56
N THR A 15 6.89 2.45 7.36
CA THR A 15 7.89 3.16 8.19
C THR A 15 8.09 4.62 7.79
N ARG A 16 7.63 5.02 6.59
CA ARG A 16 7.73 6.39 6.05
C ARG A 16 6.70 6.65 4.94
N GLY A 17 6.62 7.91 4.49
CA GLY A 17 5.84 8.34 3.33
C GLY A 17 4.36 7.99 3.41
N ILE A 18 3.78 7.59 2.28
CA ILE A 18 2.34 7.28 2.16
C ILE A 18 1.90 6.22 3.17
N GLY A 19 2.66 5.11 3.30
CA GLY A 19 2.29 4.03 4.21
C GLY A 19 2.24 4.46 5.66
N ARG A 20 3.19 5.30 6.09
CA ARG A 20 3.19 5.88 7.43
C ARG A 20 1.98 6.77 7.66
N ALA A 21 1.69 7.69 6.75
CA ALA A 21 0.53 8.56 6.85
C ALA A 21 -0.79 7.77 6.93
N ILE A 22 -0.91 6.68 6.13
CA ILE A 22 -2.07 5.78 6.19
C ILE A 22 -2.15 5.10 7.56
N ALA A 23 -1.05 4.51 8.06
CA ALA A 23 -1.04 3.83 9.35
C ALA A 23 -1.44 4.78 10.50
N GLU A 24 -0.85 5.98 10.55
CA GLU A 24 -1.21 7.00 11.55
C GLU A 24 -2.67 7.43 11.45
N ARG A 25 -3.19 7.57 10.23
CA ARG A 25 -4.60 7.92 10.02
C ARG A 25 -5.53 6.83 10.54
N LEU A 26 -5.28 5.56 10.23
CA LEU A 26 -6.09 4.44 10.69
C LEU A 26 -6.07 4.30 12.22
N LEU A 27 -4.89 4.48 12.85
CA LEU A 27 -4.75 4.51 14.31
C LEU A 27 -5.61 5.61 14.95
N ARG A 28 -5.57 6.84 14.42
CA ARG A 28 -6.40 7.97 14.91
C ARG A 28 -7.90 7.73 14.74
N GLU A 29 -8.30 6.84 13.84
CA GLU A 29 -9.69 6.42 13.63
C GLU A 29 -10.09 5.19 14.46
N GLY A 30 -9.20 4.74 15.35
CA GLY A 30 -9.46 3.67 16.33
C GLY A 30 -9.17 2.26 15.83
N ALA A 31 -8.56 2.08 14.66
CA ALA A 31 -8.09 0.77 14.23
C ALA A 31 -6.82 0.35 14.97
N ALA A 32 -6.64 -0.95 15.23
CA ALA A 32 -5.35 -1.51 15.56
C ALA A 32 -4.57 -1.77 14.26
N VAL A 33 -3.32 -1.32 14.17
CA VAL A 33 -2.55 -1.35 12.92
C VAL A 33 -1.26 -2.15 13.06
N ALA A 34 -1.06 -3.15 12.20
CA ALA A 34 0.20 -3.83 12.03
C ALA A 34 0.97 -3.23 10.83
N ILE A 35 2.25 -2.95 11.02
CA ILE A 35 3.12 -2.43 9.98
C ILE A 35 4.28 -3.36 9.68
N CYS A 36 4.76 -3.38 8.44
CA CYS A 36 6.00 -4.05 8.11
C CYS A 36 6.87 -3.25 7.13
N ALA A 37 8.15 -3.50 7.20
CA ALA A 37 9.17 -3.10 6.23
C ALA A 37 10.39 -4.02 6.41
N ARG A 38 11.37 -3.95 5.50
CA ARG A 38 12.57 -4.80 5.55
C ARG A 38 13.53 -4.46 6.69
N ASP A 39 13.65 -3.18 7.02
CA ASP A 39 14.53 -2.69 8.09
C ASP A 39 13.86 -2.82 9.46
N ALA A 40 14.31 -3.79 10.26
CA ALA A 40 13.79 -4.05 11.61
C ALA A 40 13.94 -2.83 12.55
N ALA A 41 15.05 -2.12 12.47
CA ALA A 41 15.28 -0.94 13.31
C ALA A 41 14.35 0.20 12.91
N GLY A 42 14.10 0.39 11.60
CA GLY A 42 13.14 1.35 11.09
C GLY A 42 11.70 1.02 11.50
N VAL A 43 11.34 -0.27 11.49
CA VAL A 43 10.02 -0.71 11.99
C VAL A 43 9.88 -0.43 13.48
N ALA A 44 10.87 -0.77 14.29
CA ALA A 44 10.81 -0.53 15.73
C ALA A 44 10.65 0.96 16.07
N ARG A 45 11.41 1.85 15.42
CA ARG A 45 11.25 3.30 15.58
C ARG A 45 9.85 3.78 15.16
N ALA A 46 9.36 3.33 14.01
CA ALA A 46 8.04 3.72 13.53
C ALA A 46 6.92 3.28 14.47
N VAL A 47 6.99 2.07 15.00
CA VAL A 47 6.06 1.56 16.02
C VAL A 47 6.09 2.45 17.26
N ASP A 48 7.28 2.75 17.78
CA ASP A 48 7.41 3.56 19.00
C ASP A 48 6.80 4.96 18.82
N GLU A 49 7.06 5.59 17.69
CA GLU A 49 6.49 6.90 17.36
C GLU A 49 4.96 6.87 17.14
N MET A 50 4.41 5.76 16.62
CA MET A 50 2.97 5.63 16.35
C MET A 50 2.14 5.23 17.57
N LYS A 51 2.72 4.68 18.63
CA LYS A 51 2.03 4.26 19.87
C LYS A 51 1.16 5.37 20.48
N GLN A 52 1.54 6.62 20.29
CA GLN A 52 0.76 7.78 20.76
C GLN A 52 -0.61 7.91 20.09
N TYR A 53 -0.84 7.26 18.93
CA TYR A 53 -2.07 7.35 18.16
C TYR A 53 -3.01 6.16 18.35
N GLY A 54 -2.52 5.04 18.91
CA GLY A 54 -3.34 3.84 19.13
C GLY A 54 -2.53 2.56 19.23
N THR A 55 -3.22 1.43 19.12
CA THR A 55 -2.62 0.10 19.19
C THR A 55 -1.87 -0.20 17.90
N VAL A 56 -0.55 -0.28 17.96
CA VAL A 56 0.32 -0.57 16.81
C VAL A 56 1.25 -1.73 17.09
N PHE A 57 1.36 -2.63 16.13
CA PHE A 57 2.32 -3.73 16.08
C PHE A 57 3.24 -3.56 14.86
N GLY A 58 4.44 -4.08 14.90
CA GLY A 58 5.33 -4.07 13.74
C GLY A 58 6.36 -5.18 13.77
N ALA A 59 6.62 -5.74 12.59
CA ALA A 59 7.69 -6.72 12.41
C ALA A 59 8.40 -6.52 11.07
N ALA A 60 9.68 -6.90 11.02
CA ALA A 60 10.43 -6.89 9.76
C ALA A 60 9.88 -7.94 8.81
N ALA A 61 9.60 -7.53 7.58
CA ALA A 61 9.21 -8.45 6.50
C ALA A 61 9.62 -7.91 5.13
N ASP A 62 10.12 -8.79 4.29
CA ASP A 62 10.28 -8.55 2.86
C ASP A 62 9.09 -9.15 2.11
N ILE A 63 8.17 -8.31 1.67
CA ILE A 63 6.96 -8.78 1.00
C ILE A 63 7.20 -9.34 -0.41
N SER A 64 8.40 -9.20 -0.96
CA SER A 64 8.79 -9.89 -2.21
C SER A 64 9.05 -11.38 -1.99
N GLN A 65 9.06 -11.86 -0.72
CA GLN A 65 9.33 -13.24 -0.33
C GLN A 65 8.10 -13.83 0.36
N VAL A 66 7.48 -14.83 -0.24
CA VAL A 66 6.22 -15.41 0.25
C VAL A 66 6.31 -15.93 1.69
N GLU A 67 7.42 -16.58 2.06
CA GLU A 67 7.59 -17.11 3.43
C GLU A 67 7.74 -15.99 4.46
N SER A 68 8.35 -14.85 4.08
CA SER A 68 8.42 -13.67 4.93
C SER A 68 7.04 -13.05 5.15
N VAL A 69 6.20 -13.02 4.11
CA VAL A 69 4.81 -12.58 4.21
C VAL A 69 4.02 -13.48 5.16
N ARG A 70 4.08 -14.81 4.98
CA ARG A 70 3.41 -15.78 5.86
C ARG A 70 3.81 -15.60 7.32
N ALA A 71 5.10 -15.51 7.59
CA ALA A 71 5.62 -15.30 8.95
C ALA A 71 5.08 -14.01 9.58
N PHE A 72 5.01 -12.92 8.80
CA PHE A 72 4.45 -11.65 9.25
C PHE A 72 2.96 -11.76 9.57
N PHE A 73 2.16 -12.34 8.68
CA PHE A 73 0.72 -12.52 8.90
C PHE A 73 0.43 -13.41 10.11
N HIS A 74 1.19 -14.49 10.32
CA HIS A 74 1.08 -15.29 11.55
C HIS A 74 1.46 -14.51 12.82
N ALA A 75 2.41 -13.57 12.75
CA ALA A 75 2.70 -12.70 13.88
C ALA A 75 1.52 -11.76 14.18
N VAL A 76 0.89 -11.22 13.14
CA VAL A 76 -0.33 -10.38 13.27
C VAL A 76 -1.50 -11.17 13.86
N ASP A 77 -1.69 -12.44 13.45
CA ASP A 77 -2.73 -13.29 14.01
C ASP A 77 -2.55 -13.49 15.52
N ARG A 78 -1.30 -13.69 15.98
CA ARG A 78 -1.01 -13.83 17.43
C ARG A 78 -1.26 -12.56 18.22
N GLU A 79 -1.03 -11.39 17.59
CA GLU A 79 -1.17 -10.09 18.24
C GLU A 79 -2.64 -9.62 18.29
N PHE A 80 -3.37 -9.77 17.16
CA PHE A 80 -4.70 -9.18 17.01
C PHE A 80 -5.84 -10.20 16.98
N GLY A 81 -5.54 -11.48 16.74
CA GLY A 81 -6.57 -12.53 16.66
C GLY A 81 -7.43 -12.49 15.39
N GLY A 82 -7.09 -11.64 14.43
CA GLY A 82 -7.82 -11.55 13.15
C GLY A 82 -7.42 -10.32 12.33
N LEU A 83 -7.97 -10.24 11.12
CA LEU A 83 -7.68 -9.17 10.16
C LEU A 83 -8.97 -8.72 9.49
N ASP A 84 -9.14 -7.41 9.31
CA ASP A 84 -10.28 -6.77 8.62
C ASP A 84 -9.84 -5.98 7.39
N ILE A 85 -8.62 -5.40 7.41
CA ILE A 85 -8.15 -4.46 6.39
C ILE A 85 -6.70 -4.79 6.00
N LEU A 86 -6.43 -4.88 4.70
CA LEU A 86 -5.09 -4.91 4.14
C LEU A 86 -4.85 -3.68 3.26
N VAL A 87 -3.78 -2.93 3.53
CA VAL A 87 -3.28 -1.87 2.66
C VAL A 87 -1.93 -2.28 2.07
N ASN A 88 -1.93 -2.69 0.81
CA ASN A 88 -0.74 -2.96 0.02
C ASN A 88 -0.14 -1.63 -0.46
N ASN A 89 0.79 -1.09 0.33
CA ASN A 89 1.46 0.17 0.02
C ASN A 89 2.95 -0.01 -0.30
N ALA A 90 3.63 -1.02 0.22
CA ALA A 90 5.05 -1.22 -0.04
C ALA A 90 5.33 -1.27 -1.55
N GLY A 91 6.33 -0.52 -1.95
CA GLY A 91 6.71 -0.41 -3.36
C GLY A 91 8.06 0.28 -3.53
N GLN A 92 8.60 0.14 -4.73
CA GLN A 92 9.81 0.83 -5.17
C GLN A 92 9.72 1.12 -6.67
N ALA A 93 10.62 1.98 -7.15
CA ALA A 93 10.79 2.22 -8.56
C ALA A 93 12.27 2.23 -8.92
N ALA A 94 12.64 1.50 -9.96
CA ALA A 94 13.88 1.68 -10.70
C ALA A 94 13.51 2.25 -12.07
N TYR A 95 13.92 3.49 -12.33
CA TYR A 95 13.63 4.17 -13.59
C TYR A 95 14.83 4.03 -14.52
N ARG A 96 14.65 3.30 -15.64
CA ARG A 96 15.63 3.06 -16.69
C ARG A 96 14.93 2.92 -18.03
N LYS A 97 15.61 3.34 -19.10
CA LYS A 97 15.20 2.91 -20.45
C LYS A 97 15.38 1.40 -20.57
N VAL A 98 14.55 0.74 -21.39
CA VAL A 98 14.56 -0.72 -21.51
C VAL A 98 15.96 -1.27 -21.85
N ALA A 99 16.70 -0.60 -22.74
CA ALA A 99 18.05 -1.02 -23.12
C ALA A 99 19.11 -0.91 -21.99
N GLU A 100 18.79 -0.16 -20.92
CA GLU A 100 19.69 0.09 -19.80
C GLU A 100 19.25 -0.65 -18.53
N MET A 101 17.99 -1.16 -18.50
CA MET A 101 17.42 -1.85 -17.35
C MET A 101 17.98 -3.25 -17.23
N THR A 102 18.53 -3.59 -16.06
CA THR A 102 18.97 -4.95 -15.81
C THR A 102 17.80 -5.87 -15.45
N PRO A 103 17.92 -7.21 -15.68
CA PRO A 103 16.92 -8.17 -15.23
C PRO A 103 16.62 -8.05 -13.74
N GLU A 104 17.62 -7.76 -12.89
CA GLU A 104 17.47 -7.62 -11.44
C GLU A 104 16.68 -6.35 -11.08
N GLU A 105 16.86 -5.24 -11.81
CA GLU A 105 16.06 -4.02 -11.65
C GLU A 105 14.61 -4.26 -12.07
N TRP A 106 14.39 -5.02 -13.15
CA TRP A 106 13.06 -5.46 -13.59
C TRP A 106 12.39 -6.31 -12.51
N HIS A 107 13.05 -7.40 -12.08
CA HIS A 107 12.50 -8.30 -11.06
C HIS A 107 12.17 -7.55 -9.77
N ARG A 108 13.04 -6.67 -9.29
CA ARG A 108 12.76 -5.86 -8.10
C ARG A 108 11.46 -5.04 -8.22
N ASN A 109 11.17 -4.46 -9.39
CA ASN A 109 9.91 -3.74 -9.61
C ASN A 109 8.70 -4.70 -9.56
N ILE A 110 8.79 -5.83 -10.25
CA ILE A 110 7.69 -6.80 -10.34
C ILE A 110 7.47 -7.49 -8.99
N ASP A 111 8.53 -8.03 -8.40
CA ASP A 111 8.45 -8.85 -7.19
C ASP A 111 7.91 -8.07 -6.00
N LEU A 112 8.34 -6.81 -5.84
CA LEU A 112 7.85 -6.00 -4.72
C LEU A 112 6.47 -5.39 -5.00
N ASN A 113 6.28 -4.76 -6.17
CA ASN A 113 5.09 -3.95 -6.43
C ASN A 113 3.87 -4.77 -6.85
N LEU A 114 4.07 -5.97 -7.41
CA LEU A 114 3.01 -6.83 -7.94
C LEU A 114 2.93 -8.16 -7.21
N SER A 115 4.00 -8.97 -7.25
CA SER A 115 4.00 -10.29 -6.60
C SER A 115 3.81 -10.17 -5.09
N GLY A 116 4.47 -9.20 -4.43
CA GLY A 116 4.31 -8.94 -3.01
C GLY A 116 2.88 -8.53 -2.62
N ALA A 117 2.23 -7.70 -3.45
CA ALA A 117 0.83 -7.36 -3.23
C ALA A 117 -0.10 -8.58 -3.38
N PHE A 118 0.20 -9.46 -4.34
CA PHE A 118 -0.51 -10.75 -4.47
C PHE A 118 -0.31 -11.64 -3.25
N TYR A 119 0.93 -11.84 -2.76
CA TYR A 119 1.19 -12.66 -1.59
C TYR A 119 0.44 -12.15 -0.36
N CYS A 120 0.48 -10.83 -0.11
CA CYS A 120 -0.25 -10.23 1.00
C CYS A 120 -1.77 -10.36 0.83
N ALA A 121 -2.30 -10.18 -0.39
CA ALA A 121 -3.73 -10.35 -0.65
C ALA A 121 -4.19 -11.80 -0.43
N HIS A 122 -3.40 -12.78 -0.88
CA HIS A 122 -3.66 -14.20 -0.67
C HIS A 122 -3.75 -14.53 0.83
N GLU A 123 -2.76 -14.12 1.61
CA GLU A 123 -2.74 -14.33 3.06
C GLU A 123 -3.90 -13.59 3.78
N ALA A 124 -4.29 -12.41 3.28
CA ALA A 124 -5.44 -11.69 3.83
C ALA A 124 -6.76 -12.41 3.55
N LEU A 125 -6.94 -12.95 2.34
CA LEU A 125 -8.13 -13.73 1.97
C LEU A 125 -8.33 -14.96 2.84
N GLU A 126 -7.27 -15.68 3.20
CA GLU A 126 -7.35 -16.81 4.13
C GLU A 126 -7.95 -16.42 5.49
N ARG A 127 -7.81 -15.15 5.89
CA ARG A 127 -8.34 -14.60 7.14
C ARG A 127 -9.71 -13.94 6.96
N PHE A 128 -9.97 -13.36 5.81
CA PHE A 128 -11.23 -12.67 5.52
C PHE A 128 -12.37 -13.63 5.27
N LEU A 129 -12.15 -14.66 4.43
CA LEU A 129 -13.23 -15.58 4.00
C LEU A 129 -13.91 -16.30 5.18
N PRO A 130 -13.19 -16.88 6.16
CA PRO A 130 -13.81 -17.50 7.32
C PRO A 130 -14.53 -16.50 8.25
N ARG A 131 -14.20 -15.20 8.17
CA ARG A 131 -14.79 -14.14 8.99
C ARG A 131 -15.93 -13.39 8.29
N GLY A 132 -16.27 -13.76 7.06
CA GLY A 132 -17.39 -13.19 6.30
C GLY A 132 -17.04 -11.91 5.54
N GLY A 133 -15.76 -11.66 5.26
CA GLY A 133 -15.33 -10.56 4.40
C GLY A 133 -14.18 -9.73 4.95
N GLY A 134 -13.79 -8.71 4.20
CA GLY A 134 -12.70 -7.79 4.55
C GLY A 134 -12.51 -6.69 3.51
N PHE A 135 -11.44 -5.90 3.66
CA PHE A 135 -11.14 -4.84 2.70
C PHE A 135 -9.67 -4.83 2.29
N ILE A 136 -9.40 -4.85 0.97
CA ILE A 136 -8.06 -4.69 0.40
C ILE A 136 -7.96 -3.34 -0.32
N VAL A 137 -6.95 -2.56 0.05
CA VAL A 137 -6.59 -1.31 -0.66
C VAL A 137 -5.21 -1.48 -1.25
N ASN A 138 -5.10 -1.39 -2.58
CA ASN A 138 -3.84 -1.41 -3.28
C ASN A 138 -3.41 0.01 -3.64
N ILE A 139 -2.26 0.46 -3.13
CA ILE A 139 -1.67 1.75 -3.50
C ILE A 139 -0.92 1.55 -4.83
N SER A 140 -1.61 1.89 -5.91
CA SER A 140 -1.08 1.86 -7.26
C SER A 140 -0.37 3.18 -7.61
N SER A 141 -0.61 3.71 -8.79
CA SER A 141 -0.08 4.98 -9.28
C SER A 141 -0.82 5.40 -10.56
N LEU A 142 -0.78 6.67 -10.91
CA LEU A 142 -1.13 7.12 -12.27
C LEU A 142 -0.21 6.47 -13.32
N ALA A 143 1.00 6.05 -12.94
CA ALA A 143 1.90 5.24 -13.76
C ALA A 143 1.34 3.86 -14.15
N GLY A 144 0.28 3.39 -13.49
CA GLY A 144 -0.46 2.18 -13.87
C GLY A 144 -1.49 2.41 -14.98
N ARG A 145 -1.62 3.65 -15.49
CA ARG A 145 -2.47 4.01 -16.65
C ARG A 145 -1.72 4.79 -17.71
N ASN A 146 -0.71 5.57 -17.31
CA ASN A 146 0.03 6.46 -18.20
C ASN A 146 1.50 6.05 -18.16
N ALA A 147 1.98 5.43 -19.23
CA ALA A 147 3.39 5.10 -19.36
C ALA A 147 4.22 6.37 -19.60
N PHE A 148 5.47 6.35 -19.15
CA PHE A 148 6.43 7.43 -19.36
C PHE A 148 7.82 6.89 -19.67
N THR A 149 8.64 7.71 -20.28
CA THR A 149 10.02 7.35 -20.66
C THR A 149 10.85 6.96 -19.44
N GLY A 150 11.52 5.81 -19.51
CA GLY A 150 12.31 5.27 -18.40
C GLY A 150 11.50 4.57 -17.32
N GLY A 151 10.19 4.49 -17.47
CA GLY A 151 9.30 3.87 -16.49
C GLY A 151 9.01 2.38 -16.71
N ALA A 152 9.65 1.69 -17.64
CA ALA A 152 9.22 0.38 -18.12
C ALA A 152 8.87 -0.62 -17.01
N GLY A 153 9.80 -0.91 -16.10
CA GLY A 153 9.56 -1.87 -15.00
C GLY A 153 8.51 -1.37 -14.00
N TYR A 154 8.56 -0.10 -13.64
CA TYR A 154 7.59 0.50 -12.73
C TYR A 154 6.19 0.55 -13.35
N ASN A 155 6.07 1.04 -14.61
CA ASN A 155 4.79 1.03 -15.33
C ASN A 155 4.23 -0.39 -15.43
N ALA A 156 5.04 -1.37 -15.88
CA ALA A 156 4.60 -2.76 -15.98
C ALA A 156 4.04 -3.29 -14.64
N SER A 157 4.75 -3.04 -13.53
CA SER A 157 4.30 -3.46 -12.19
C SER A 157 2.99 -2.79 -11.78
N LYS A 158 2.81 -1.50 -12.05
CA LYS A 158 1.59 -0.75 -11.65
C LYS A 158 0.40 -0.99 -12.59
N PHE A 159 0.62 -1.22 -13.90
CA PHE A 159 -0.41 -1.72 -14.80
C PHE A 159 -0.88 -3.12 -14.38
N GLY A 160 0.09 -4.03 -14.08
CA GLY A 160 -0.22 -5.36 -13.54
C GLY A 160 -1.00 -5.29 -12.24
N LEU A 161 -0.61 -4.41 -11.30
CA LEU A 161 -1.31 -4.23 -10.03
C LEU A 161 -2.75 -3.73 -10.23
N ASN A 162 -3.01 -2.86 -11.19
CA ASN A 162 -4.37 -2.42 -11.50
C ASN A 162 -5.22 -3.57 -12.06
N GLY A 163 -4.67 -4.37 -12.99
CA GLY A 163 -5.35 -5.55 -13.52
C GLY A 163 -5.61 -6.61 -12.45
N PHE A 164 -4.61 -6.88 -11.60
CA PHE A 164 -4.75 -7.77 -10.44
C PHE A 164 -5.84 -7.26 -9.48
N THR A 165 -5.86 -5.97 -9.17
CA THR A 165 -6.87 -5.37 -8.27
C THR A 165 -8.28 -5.56 -8.80
N GLU A 166 -8.48 -5.38 -10.11
CA GLU A 166 -9.79 -5.55 -10.76
C GLU A 166 -10.22 -7.02 -10.75
N ALA A 167 -9.32 -7.95 -11.10
CA ALA A 167 -9.59 -9.39 -11.04
C ALA A 167 -9.94 -9.83 -9.61
N LEU A 168 -9.14 -9.44 -8.62
CA LEU A 168 -9.37 -9.73 -7.21
C LEU A 168 -10.75 -9.23 -6.72
N MET A 169 -11.14 -8.04 -7.15
CA MET A 169 -12.47 -7.49 -6.88
C MET A 169 -13.58 -8.35 -7.46
N LEU A 170 -13.44 -8.77 -8.72
CA LEU A 170 -14.45 -9.58 -9.40
C LEU A 170 -14.56 -10.98 -8.80
N ASP A 171 -13.43 -11.59 -8.42
CA ASP A 171 -13.40 -12.92 -7.83
C ASP A 171 -14.11 -12.99 -6.46
N HIS A 172 -13.95 -11.93 -5.62
CA HIS A 172 -14.34 -11.98 -4.21
C HIS A 172 -15.42 -10.99 -3.76
N ARG A 173 -16.03 -10.22 -4.69
CA ARG A 173 -17.10 -9.27 -4.32
C ARG A 173 -18.34 -9.97 -3.74
N ASN A 174 -18.59 -11.22 -4.09
CA ASN A 174 -19.69 -12.00 -3.55
C ASN A 174 -19.35 -12.66 -2.20
N ASP A 175 -18.08 -12.64 -1.81
CA ASP A 175 -17.59 -13.10 -0.51
C ASP A 175 -17.48 -11.94 0.50
N ASN A 176 -18.12 -10.80 0.20
CA ASN A 176 -18.05 -9.57 1.00
C ASN A 176 -16.61 -9.03 1.16
N VAL A 177 -15.74 -9.28 0.19
CA VAL A 177 -14.40 -8.67 0.14
C VAL A 177 -14.43 -7.45 -0.79
N ARG A 178 -14.26 -6.29 -0.20
CA ARG A 178 -14.17 -5.02 -0.94
C ARG A 178 -12.73 -4.76 -1.36
N VAL A 179 -12.53 -4.30 -2.58
CA VAL A 179 -11.19 -4.06 -3.13
C VAL A 179 -11.14 -2.70 -3.81
N SER A 180 -10.14 -1.89 -3.46
CA SER A 180 -9.93 -0.54 -4.03
C SER A 180 -8.52 -0.35 -4.53
N SER A 181 -8.38 0.37 -5.65
CA SER A 181 -7.10 0.90 -6.14
C SER A 181 -7.04 2.40 -5.89
N ILE A 182 -6.04 2.85 -5.14
CA ILE A 182 -5.70 4.27 -5.00
C ILE A 182 -4.53 4.57 -5.92
N MET A 183 -4.67 5.55 -6.79
CA MET A 183 -3.73 5.86 -7.87
C MET A 183 -3.21 7.29 -7.75
N PRO A 184 -2.24 7.54 -6.84
CA PRO A 184 -1.68 8.86 -6.69
C PRO A 184 -0.75 9.23 -7.87
N GLY A 185 -0.70 10.53 -8.15
CA GLY A 185 0.32 11.15 -8.99
C GLY A 185 1.62 11.41 -8.19
N SER A 186 2.21 12.60 -8.41
CA SER A 186 3.43 12.99 -7.68
C SER A 186 3.09 13.29 -6.22
N VAL A 187 3.61 12.48 -5.31
CA VAL A 187 3.47 12.64 -3.85
C VAL A 187 4.81 13.07 -3.26
N ASP A 188 4.79 14.02 -2.35
CA ASP A 188 5.99 14.48 -1.65
C ASP A 188 6.46 13.45 -0.62
N THR A 189 7.33 12.55 -1.05
CA THR A 189 7.90 11.49 -0.23
C THR A 189 9.37 11.25 -0.57
N GLU A 190 10.05 10.48 0.26
CA GLU A 190 11.40 9.97 -0.03
C GLU A 190 11.41 8.84 -1.07
N PHE A 191 10.31 8.59 -1.75
CA PHE A 191 10.21 7.61 -2.82
C PHE A 191 11.01 8.09 -4.03
N SER A 192 12.30 7.79 -4.06
CA SER A 192 13.20 8.18 -5.15
C SER A 192 13.37 7.03 -6.14
N GLY A 193 12.89 7.24 -7.34
CA GLY A 193 13.08 6.28 -8.43
C GLY A 193 14.19 6.67 -9.41
N THR A 194 14.80 7.84 -9.30
CA THR A 194 15.79 8.32 -10.27
C THR A 194 17.12 8.57 -9.59
N PRO A 195 18.14 7.68 -9.76
CA PRO A 195 19.49 7.97 -9.31
C PRO A 195 20.00 9.27 -9.95
N GLY A 196 20.57 10.16 -9.13
CA GLY A 196 21.18 11.39 -9.61
C GLY A 196 20.24 12.58 -9.84
N LYS A 197 18.92 12.45 -9.62
CA LYS A 197 18.06 13.62 -9.47
C LYS A 197 17.95 13.96 -7.99
N SER A 198 18.50 15.11 -7.62
CA SER A 198 18.16 15.74 -6.34
C SER A 198 16.65 15.99 -6.31
N ARG A 199 16.04 15.80 -5.14
CA ARG A 199 14.66 16.22 -4.89
C ARG A 199 14.58 17.71 -5.25
N SER A 200 13.54 18.11 -5.98
CA SER A 200 13.27 19.53 -6.23
C SER A 200 13.10 20.23 -4.87
N ASP A 201 13.78 21.38 -4.67
CA ASP A 201 13.65 22.17 -3.44
C ASP A 201 12.23 22.69 -3.21
N ASP A 202 11.40 22.76 -4.26
CA ASP A 202 10.00 23.13 -4.18
C ASP A 202 9.11 21.94 -4.50
N THR A 203 8.53 21.35 -3.45
CA THR A 203 7.56 20.25 -3.51
C THR A 203 6.12 20.71 -3.22
N SER A 204 5.90 22.02 -3.03
CA SER A 204 4.61 22.60 -2.64
C SER A 204 3.45 22.31 -3.61
N TRP A 205 3.76 21.92 -4.84
CA TRP A 205 2.78 21.52 -5.86
C TRP A 205 2.39 20.05 -5.80
N MET A 206 3.15 19.22 -5.06
CA MET A 206 2.91 17.78 -4.95
C MET A 206 1.77 17.48 -3.97
N ILE A 207 1.20 16.31 -4.08
CA ILE A 207 0.25 15.73 -3.13
C ILE A 207 0.99 15.44 -1.83
N ALA A 208 0.40 15.77 -0.68
CA ALA A 208 0.93 15.33 0.60
C ALA A 208 0.61 13.84 0.85
N PRO A 209 1.45 13.08 1.57
CA PRO A 209 1.13 11.71 1.98
C PRO A 209 -0.22 11.60 2.71
N GLU A 210 -0.56 12.62 3.48
CA GLU A 210 -1.81 12.74 4.25
C GLU A 210 -3.04 12.82 3.34
N ASP A 211 -2.94 13.43 2.16
CA ASP A 211 -4.04 13.47 1.17
C ASP A 211 -4.36 12.06 0.65
N VAL A 212 -3.32 11.23 0.48
CA VAL A 212 -3.50 9.83 0.09
C VAL A 212 -4.12 9.03 1.23
N ALA A 213 -3.70 9.29 2.48
CA ALA A 213 -4.26 8.65 3.66
C ALA A 213 -5.75 9.01 3.86
N GLU A 214 -6.13 10.26 3.57
CA GLU A 214 -7.53 10.70 3.57
C GLU A 214 -8.37 9.93 2.55
N ALA A 215 -7.86 9.75 1.33
CA ALA A 215 -8.55 8.97 0.30
C ALA A 215 -8.70 7.49 0.69
N VAL A 216 -7.69 6.89 1.35
CA VAL A 216 -7.77 5.53 1.89
C VAL A 216 -8.84 5.46 2.98
N SER A 217 -8.84 6.38 3.96
CA SER A 217 -9.85 6.46 5.00
C SER A 217 -11.25 6.61 4.41
N MET A 218 -11.42 7.49 3.43
CA MET A 218 -12.71 7.69 2.75
C MET A 218 -13.25 6.38 2.16
N VAL A 219 -12.45 5.63 1.41
CA VAL A 219 -12.94 4.40 0.76
C VAL A 219 -13.26 3.30 1.78
N LEU A 220 -12.46 3.17 2.83
CA LEU A 220 -12.67 2.20 3.90
C LEU A 220 -13.96 2.47 4.68
N ARG A 221 -14.33 3.73 4.85
CA ARG A 221 -15.50 4.17 5.63
C ARG A 221 -16.78 4.30 4.81
N MET A 222 -16.76 3.92 3.53
CA MET A 222 -18.00 3.84 2.74
C MET A 222 -18.93 2.77 3.33
N PRO A 223 -20.25 2.98 3.27
CA PRO A 223 -21.21 1.97 3.72
C PRO A 223 -20.98 0.62 3.05
N GLU A 224 -21.21 -0.48 3.75
CA GLU A 224 -20.94 -1.84 3.30
C GLU A 224 -21.52 -2.16 1.91
N ARG A 225 -22.70 -1.61 1.59
CA ARG A 225 -23.33 -1.74 0.26
C ARG A 225 -22.60 -1.01 -0.87
N THR A 226 -21.56 -0.22 -0.55
CA THR A 226 -20.86 0.64 -1.52
C THR A 226 -19.37 0.32 -1.57
N MET A 227 -18.87 0.07 -2.75
CA MET A 227 -17.45 -0.08 -3.00
C MET A 227 -16.97 1.01 -3.98
N VAL A 228 -16.01 1.83 -3.53
CA VAL A 228 -15.26 2.74 -4.41
C VAL A 228 -14.08 1.96 -4.94
N SER A 229 -14.19 1.43 -6.15
CA SER A 229 -13.18 0.50 -6.71
C SER A 229 -11.90 1.18 -7.16
N ARG A 230 -11.95 2.49 -7.49
CA ARG A 230 -10.80 3.23 -8.00
C ARG A 230 -10.87 4.71 -7.63
N VAL A 231 -9.73 5.25 -7.17
CA VAL A 231 -9.55 6.69 -6.90
C VAL A 231 -8.26 7.18 -7.53
N GLU A 232 -8.34 8.19 -8.38
CA GLU A 232 -7.18 8.90 -8.93
C GLU A 232 -6.98 10.22 -8.17
N ILE A 233 -5.75 10.45 -7.71
CA ILE A 233 -5.37 11.67 -6.99
C ILE A 233 -4.26 12.37 -7.76
N ARG A 234 -4.47 13.63 -8.11
CA ARG A 234 -3.53 14.43 -8.92
C ARG A 234 -3.18 15.72 -8.21
N PRO A 235 -1.94 16.22 -8.35
CA PRO A 235 -1.67 17.61 -8.02
C PRO A 235 -2.64 18.52 -8.78
N SER A 236 -3.25 19.48 -8.09
CA SER A 236 -4.20 20.42 -8.72
C SER A 236 -3.52 21.34 -9.73
N ARG A 237 -2.23 21.64 -9.51
CA ARG A 237 -1.39 22.52 -10.35
C ARG A 237 -0.02 21.89 -10.55
N PRO A 238 0.12 20.86 -11.42
CA PRO A 238 1.41 20.22 -11.63
C PRO A 238 2.40 21.19 -12.28
N LYS A 239 3.69 21.08 -11.91
CA LYS A 239 4.75 21.76 -12.67
C LYS A 239 4.83 21.16 -14.08
N LYS A 240 5.01 22.01 -15.07
CA LYS A 240 5.22 21.63 -16.48
C LYS A 240 6.59 21.02 -16.69
#